data_3258fb59821ea68a4c74555242293f30
#
_entry.id   3258fb59821ea68a4c74555242293f30
#
_cell.length_a   1.000
_cell.length_b   1.000
_cell.length_c   1.000
_cell.angle_alpha   90.00
_cell.angle_beta   90.00
_cell.angle_gamma   90.00
#
_symmetry.space_group_name_H-M   'P 1'
#
loop_
_entity.id
_entity.type
_entity.pdbx_description
1 polymer ?
#
loop_
_entity_poly.entity_id
_entity_poly.type
_entity_poly.pdbx_seq_one_letter_code
_entity_poly.pdbx_strand_id
1 'polypeptide(L)'
;MKAVITVIGTDQVGIVHRVSELCVKHQLNIEDISQTLMDSYFTMITLVNISQMTGTFSEIVEDFDRLSDELGLTIRVQHEDLFNQMHNV
;
A
#
# COMPACT_ATOMS: atom_id res chain seq x y z
N MET A 1 -9.52 12.70 -2.00
CA MET A 1 -8.42 12.47 -1.04
C MET A 1 -7.67 11.21 -1.43
N LYS A 2 -6.38 11.21 -1.24
CA LYS A 2 -5.52 10.11 -1.68
C LYS A 2 -4.66 9.58 -0.55
N ALA A 3 -4.27 8.32 -0.70
CA ALA A 3 -3.35 7.67 0.23
C ALA A 3 -2.26 6.96 -0.55
N VAL A 4 -1.15 6.71 0.09
CA VAL A 4 -0.01 6.02 -0.49
C VAL A 4 0.23 4.73 0.28
N ILE A 5 0.30 3.62 -0.45
CA ILE A 5 0.60 2.32 0.13
C ILE A 5 2.02 1.96 -0.31
N THR A 6 2.91 1.80 0.65
CA THR A 6 4.32 1.45 0.40
C THR A 6 4.57 0.02 0.85
N VAL A 7 5.17 -0.78 -0.02
CA VAL A 7 5.50 -2.19 0.27
C VAL A 7 6.99 -2.38 0.04
N ILE A 8 7.68 -2.90 1.05
CA ILE A 8 9.12 -3.13 0.96
C ILE A 8 9.45 -4.49 1.59
N GLY A 9 10.29 -5.26 0.91
CA GLY A 9 10.78 -6.51 1.45
C GLY A 9 11.30 -7.44 0.39
N THR A 10 11.45 -8.70 0.76
CA THR A 10 11.92 -9.73 -0.18
C THR A 10 10.83 -10.04 -1.20
N ASP A 11 11.21 -10.07 -2.47
CA ASP A 11 10.26 -10.36 -3.55
C ASP A 11 9.67 -11.76 -3.40
N GLN A 12 8.38 -11.86 -3.67
CA GLN A 12 7.66 -13.13 -3.65
C GLN A 12 6.46 -13.07 -4.58
N VAL A 13 5.97 -14.23 -4.98
CA VAL A 13 4.82 -14.33 -5.86
C VAL A 13 3.57 -13.80 -5.16
N GLY A 14 2.79 -12.99 -5.88
CA GLY A 14 1.45 -12.60 -5.45
C GLY A 14 1.35 -11.32 -4.63
N ILE A 15 2.45 -10.57 -4.44
CA ILE A 15 2.41 -9.33 -3.67
C ILE A 15 1.38 -8.36 -4.26
N VAL A 16 1.48 -8.08 -5.56
CA VAL A 16 0.57 -7.13 -6.23
C VAL A 16 -0.87 -7.61 -6.13
N HIS A 17 -1.10 -8.90 -6.29
CA HIS A 17 -2.44 -9.48 -6.20
C HIS A 17 -3.04 -9.26 -4.81
N ARG A 18 -2.27 -9.55 -3.76
CA ARG A 18 -2.76 -9.43 -2.38
C ARG A 18 -3.04 -7.98 -2.00
N VAL A 19 -2.18 -7.05 -2.42
CA VAL A 19 -2.39 -5.62 -2.20
C VAL A 19 -3.64 -5.16 -2.95
N SER A 20 -3.77 -5.54 -4.22
CA SER A 20 -4.92 -5.18 -5.03
C SER A 20 -6.23 -5.73 -4.47
N GLU A 21 -6.20 -6.94 -3.94
CA GLU A 21 -7.37 -7.56 -3.31
C GLU A 21 -7.88 -6.73 -2.13
N LEU A 22 -6.98 -6.24 -1.29
CA LEU A 22 -7.37 -5.37 -0.19
C LEU A 22 -7.88 -4.02 -0.68
N CYS A 23 -7.30 -3.49 -1.75
CA CYS A 23 -7.80 -2.25 -2.35
C CYS A 23 -9.24 -2.43 -2.83
N VAL A 24 -9.55 -3.54 -3.48
CA VAL A 24 -10.91 -3.85 -3.91
C VAL A 24 -11.85 -3.97 -2.71
N LYS A 25 -11.42 -4.69 -1.68
CA LYS A 25 -12.24 -4.90 -0.47
C LYS A 25 -12.67 -3.57 0.15
N HIS A 26 -11.78 -2.59 0.19
CA HIS A 26 -12.04 -1.30 0.81
C HIS A 26 -12.48 -0.22 -0.17
N GLN A 27 -12.68 -0.59 -1.43
CA GLN A 27 -13.06 0.32 -2.52
C GLN A 27 -12.07 1.48 -2.67
N LEU A 28 -10.80 1.13 -2.67
CA LEU A 28 -9.72 2.08 -2.96
C LEU A 28 -9.42 2.00 -4.45
N ASN A 29 -9.51 3.14 -5.13
CA ASN A 29 -9.21 3.17 -6.56
C ASN A 29 -7.71 3.38 -6.77
N ILE A 30 -7.05 2.41 -7.39
CA ILE A 30 -5.63 2.50 -7.69
C ILE A 30 -5.43 3.45 -8.86
N GLU A 31 -4.68 4.52 -8.65
CA GLU A 31 -4.41 5.53 -9.67
C GLU A 31 -3.03 5.39 -10.30
N ASP A 32 -2.07 4.86 -9.53
CA ASP A 32 -0.71 4.69 -10.03
C ASP A 32 0.01 3.65 -9.21
N ILE A 33 0.88 2.89 -9.85
CA ILE A 33 1.74 1.90 -9.18
C ILE A 33 3.14 2.04 -9.75
N SER A 34 4.12 2.16 -8.85
CA SER A 34 5.53 2.13 -9.21
C SER A 34 6.20 0.98 -8.50
N GLN A 35 6.93 0.15 -9.22
CA GLN A 35 7.60 -1.01 -8.68
C GLN A 35 9.08 -0.96 -9.03
N THR A 36 9.93 -1.35 -8.09
CA THR A 36 11.36 -1.49 -8.32
C THR A 36 11.82 -2.78 -7.69
N LEU A 37 12.55 -3.57 -8.47
CA LEU A 37 13.19 -4.79 -7.98
C LEU A 37 14.69 -4.56 -8.02
N MET A 38 15.32 -4.62 -6.85
CA MET A 38 16.75 -4.43 -6.74
C MET A 38 17.31 -5.67 -6.06
N ASP A 39 18.02 -6.48 -6.83
CA ASP A 39 18.50 -7.78 -6.39
C ASP A 39 17.31 -8.65 -5.99
N SER A 40 17.20 -9.07 -4.74
CA SER A 40 16.05 -9.83 -4.25
C SER A 40 15.04 -8.97 -3.50
N TYR A 41 15.26 -7.65 -3.44
CA TYR A 41 14.37 -6.75 -2.72
C TYR A 41 13.35 -6.11 -3.63
N PHE A 42 12.12 -6.09 -3.16
CA PHE A 42 10.97 -5.53 -3.87
C PHE A 42 10.52 -4.25 -3.17
N THR A 43 10.28 -3.20 -3.94
CA THR A 43 9.69 -1.96 -3.43
C THR A 43 8.54 -1.58 -4.34
N MET A 44 7.38 -1.32 -3.76
CA MET A 44 6.20 -0.89 -4.50
C MET A 44 5.57 0.31 -3.82
N ILE A 45 5.21 1.31 -4.60
CA ILE A 45 4.48 2.48 -4.12
C ILE A 45 3.19 2.55 -4.93
N THR A 46 2.06 2.51 -4.25
CA THR A 46 0.74 2.55 -4.87
C THR A 46 -0.01 3.78 -4.41
N LEU A 47 -0.43 4.60 -5.36
CA LEU A 47 -1.26 5.77 -5.08
C LEU A 47 -2.72 5.37 -5.26
N VAL A 48 -3.53 5.57 -4.23
CA VAL A 48 -4.94 5.21 -4.27
C VAL A 48 -5.81 6.40 -3.91
N ASN A 49 -6.98 6.47 -4.54
CA ASN A 49 -8.01 7.44 -4.19
C ASN A 49 -8.93 6.80 -3.17
N ILE A 50 -9.07 7.42 -2.00
CA ILE A 50 -9.86 6.89 -0.89
C ILE A 50 -11.22 7.58 -0.73
N SER A 51 -11.63 8.38 -1.71
CA SER A 51 -12.91 9.12 -1.64
C SER A 51 -14.13 8.19 -1.54
N GLN A 52 -14.02 6.98 -2.07
CA GLN A 52 -15.11 5.99 -2.08
C GLN A 52 -14.86 4.84 -1.12
N MET A 53 -13.90 4.98 -0.21
CA MET A 53 -13.55 3.87 0.68
C MET A 53 -14.72 3.45 1.56
N THR A 54 -14.79 2.14 1.83
CA THR A 54 -15.74 1.58 2.79
C THR A 54 -15.03 1.37 4.12
N GLY A 55 -15.73 1.68 5.21
CA GLY A 55 -15.16 1.60 6.55
C GLY A 55 -14.27 2.80 6.87
N THR A 56 -13.48 2.67 7.90
CA THR A 56 -12.59 3.72 8.38
C THR A 56 -11.18 3.53 7.87
N PHE A 57 -10.41 4.61 7.88
CA PHE A 57 -8.99 4.54 7.52
C PHE A 57 -8.23 3.59 8.46
N SER A 58 -8.59 3.58 9.74
CA SER A 58 -7.98 2.66 10.72
C SER A 58 -8.18 1.20 10.34
N GLU A 59 -9.37 0.84 9.84
CA GLU A 59 -9.64 -0.53 9.41
C GLU A 59 -8.77 -0.92 8.23
N ILE A 60 -8.56 0.01 7.30
CA ILE A 60 -7.68 -0.19 6.15
C ILE A 60 -6.25 -0.46 6.65
N VAL A 61 -5.76 0.39 7.55
CA VAL A 61 -4.41 0.24 8.11
C VAL A 61 -4.26 -1.12 8.80
N GLU A 62 -5.26 -1.53 9.58
CA GLU A 62 -5.23 -2.83 10.27
C GLU A 62 -5.15 -4.00 9.28
N ASP A 63 -5.91 -3.96 8.21
CA ASP A 63 -5.90 -5.03 7.22
C ASP A 63 -4.54 -5.12 6.51
N PHE A 64 -3.94 -3.97 6.18
CA PHE A 64 -2.61 -3.97 5.57
C PHE A 64 -1.53 -4.38 6.56
N ASP A 65 -1.68 -4.07 7.85
CA ASP A 65 -0.77 -4.53 8.88
C ASP A 65 -0.80 -6.06 8.99
N ARG A 66 -2.00 -6.65 8.94
CA ARG A 66 -2.14 -8.11 8.94
C ARG A 66 -1.50 -8.74 7.71
N LEU A 67 -1.67 -8.12 6.55
CA LEU A 67 -1.03 -8.61 5.33
C LEU A 67 0.48 -8.51 5.44
N SER A 68 0.99 -7.42 6.03
CA SER A 68 2.41 -7.22 6.27
C SER A 68 2.98 -8.40 7.09
N ASP A 69 2.30 -8.75 8.17
CA ASP A 69 2.72 -9.86 9.02
C ASP A 69 2.66 -11.20 8.28
N GLU A 70 1.58 -11.41 7.54
CA GLU A 70 1.37 -12.66 6.80
C GLU A 70 2.46 -12.89 5.75
N LEU A 71 2.84 -11.85 5.04
CA LEU A 71 3.81 -11.95 3.94
C LEU A 71 5.26 -11.71 4.39
N GLY A 72 5.46 -11.25 5.61
CA GLY A 72 6.80 -10.90 6.08
C GLY A 72 7.38 -9.68 5.39
N LEU A 73 6.53 -8.76 4.96
CA LEU A 73 6.93 -7.52 4.30
C LEU A 73 6.63 -6.33 5.20
N THR A 74 7.24 -5.18 4.90
CA THR A 74 6.86 -3.92 5.51
C THR A 74 5.86 -3.24 4.61
N ILE A 75 4.63 -3.04 5.10
CA ILE A 75 3.58 -2.36 4.35
C ILE A 75 3.09 -1.19 5.18
N ARG A 76 3.07 0.00 4.59
CA ARG A 76 2.59 1.21 5.25
C ARG A 76 1.52 1.87 4.41
N VAL A 77 0.48 2.35 5.07
CA VAL A 77 -0.59 3.12 4.44
C VAL A 77 -0.59 4.50 5.08
N GLN A 78 -0.42 5.54 4.27
CA GLN A 78 -0.34 6.90 4.76
C GLN A 78 -1.19 7.82 3.89
N HIS A 79 -1.78 8.87 4.49
CA HIS A 79 -2.40 9.92 3.69
C HIS A 79 -1.33 10.58 2.82
N GLU A 80 -1.72 11.02 1.65
CA GLU A 80 -0.80 11.65 0.70
C GLU A 80 -0.08 12.85 1.32
N ASP A 81 -0.80 13.66 2.08
CA ASP A 81 -0.21 14.85 2.71
C ASP A 81 0.93 14.46 3.67
N LEU A 82 0.72 13.44 4.48
CA LEU A 82 1.74 12.97 5.40
C LEU A 82 2.94 12.39 4.65
N PHE A 83 2.66 11.61 3.61
CA PHE A 83 3.71 11.02 2.77
C PHE A 83 4.57 12.12 2.14
N ASN A 84 3.95 13.16 1.61
CA ASN A 84 4.66 14.27 0.98
C ASN A 84 5.53 15.03 1.98
N GLN A 85 5.05 15.23 3.21
CA GLN A 85 5.82 15.88 4.26
C GLN A 85 7.08 15.09 4.61
N MET A 86 6.96 13.76 4.64
CA MET A 86 8.09 12.89 4.99
C MET A 86 9.13 12.80 3.87
N HIS A 87 8.71 13.00 2.62
CA HIS A 87 9.57 12.84 1.45
C HIS A 87 9.85 14.15 0.72
N ASN A 88 9.43 15.25 1.29
CA ASN A 88 9.69 16.58 0.73
C ASN A 88 11.06 17.06 1.18
N VAL A 89 11.88 17.41 0.22
CA VAL A 89 13.24 17.86 0.47
C VAL A 89 13.35 19.36 0.23
#